data_de0ccc9b91b130417f6c04a387eb3ee0
#
_entry.id   de0ccc9b91b130417f6c04a387eb3ee0
#
_cell.length_a   1.000
_cell.length_b   1.000
_cell.length_c   1.000
_cell.angle_alpha   90.00
_cell.angle_beta   90.00
_cell.angle_gamma   90.00
#
_symmetry.space_group_name_H-M   'P 1'
#
loop_
_entity.id
_entity.type
_entity.pdbx_description
1 polymer ?
#
loop_
_entity_poly.entity_id
_entity_poly.type
_entity_poly.pdbx_seq_one_letter_code
_entity_poly.pdbx_strand_id
1 'polypeptide(L)'
;MSTIIDVKNLTKKYGDLTAVDAISFSVNSGETFGILGPNGAGKTTTLEMIEGLKGITSGQVLLDGINVHERPRDVKAIIGVQLQSSSFFDGLSLKELLETFGALYGRRVDAMSLLEKVQLVEKAKSQVKELSGGQKQRLSIAVGLVNDPKVLFLDEPTTGLDPQARRNLWDLITSIKKSGTTVVLTTHYMEEAEVLCDRVAIMDHAKIMKLDTPTNLLRNSGVDSTIEFHVDKKCAVDHFKSLAGVAQATEEDHTFRLISTNPEETLPALFAHEKEHGFNIFNLQLRQATLEDVFLKLTGRSLRE
;
A
#
# COMPACT_ATOMS: atom_id res chain seq x y z
N MET A 1 8.19 18.90 -4.59
CA MET A 1 8.71 17.57 -4.98
C MET A 1 8.62 17.45 -6.49
N SER A 2 9.61 16.87 -7.16
CA SER A 2 9.57 16.67 -8.62
C SER A 2 8.83 15.38 -8.96
N THR A 3 8.07 15.39 -10.04
CA THR A 3 7.41 14.19 -10.57
C THR A 3 8.46 13.26 -11.17
N ILE A 4 8.49 11.99 -10.74
CA ILE A 4 9.40 10.98 -11.27
C ILE A 4 8.67 10.01 -12.22
N ILE A 5 7.38 9.75 -12.01
CA ILE A 5 6.54 8.97 -12.92
C ILE A 5 5.35 9.81 -13.32
N ASP A 6 5.08 9.90 -14.62
CA ASP A 6 3.91 10.59 -15.18
C ASP A 6 3.19 9.62 -16.14
N VAL A 7 1.96 9.25 -15.77
CA VAL A 7 1.10 8.31 -16.50
C VAL A 7 -0.07 9.09 -17.08
N LYS A 8 -0.26 9.04 -18.41
CA LYS A 8 -1.32 9.76 -19.13
C LYS A 8 -2.15 8.82 -19.99
N ASN A 9 -3.46 8.76 -19.69
CA ASN A 9 -4.48 8.00 -20.43
C ASN A 9 -4.03 6.56 -20.77
N LEU A 10 -3.33 5.92 -19.81
CA LEU A 10 -2.76 4.59 -19.99
C LEU A 10 -3.85 3.56 -20.15
N THR A 11 -3.80 2.81 -21.25
CA THR A 11 -4.80 1.80 -21.58
C THR A 11 -4.14 0.50 -22.00
N LYS A 12 -4.70 -0.61 -21.53
CA LYS A 12 -4.34 -1.97 -21.96
C LYS A 12 -5.56 -2.78 -22.31
N LYS A 13 -5.57 -3.30 -23.55
CA LYS A 13 -6.62 -4.23 -24.03
C LYS A 13 -5.99 -5.56 -24.45
N TYR A 14 -6.70 -6.65 -24.17
CA TYR A 14 -6.42 -8.00 -24.61
C TYR A 14 -7.67 -8.52 -25.36
N GLY A 15 -7.71 -8.36 -26.67
CA GLY A 15 -8.94 -8.58 -27.42
C GLY A 15 -10.04 -7.68 -26.92
N ASP A 16 -11.16 -8.26 -26.48
CA ASP A 16 -12.31 -7.54 -25.94
C ASP A 16 -12.17 -7.14 -24.47
N LEU A 17 -11.20 -7.72 -23.75
CA LEU A 17 -10.96 -7.41 -22.35
C LEU A 17 -10.13 -6.13 -22.21
N THR A 18 -10.68 -5.12 -21.54
CA THR A 18 -9.94 -3.93 -21.13
C THR A 18 -9.40 -4.16 -19.71
N ALA A 19 -8.09 -4.40 -19.59
CA ALA A 19 -7.43 -4.64 -18.30
C ALA A 19 -7.03 -3.35 -17.58
N VAL A 20 -6.82 -2.25 -18.33
CA VAL A 20 -6.55 -0.90 -17.81
C VAL A 20 -7.23 0.09 -18.75
N ASP A 21 -8.05 1.00 -18.22
CA ASP A 21 -8.91 1.90 -19.00
C ASP A 21 -8.58 3.38 -18.72
N ALA A 22 -7.77 3.96 -19.60
CA ALA A 22 -7.44 5.38 -19.67
C ALA A 22 -7.03 6.03 -18.32
N ILE A 23 -6.26 5.32 -17.51
CA ILE A 23 -5.83 5.83 -16.20
C ILE A 23 -4.75 6.90 -16.34
N SER A 24 -4.79 7.90 -15.44
CA SER A 24 -3.80 8.98 -15.39
C SER A 24 -3.45 9.29 -13.94
N PHE A 25 -2.15 9.36 -13.63
CA PHE A 25 -1.64 9.74 -12.31
C PHE A 25 -0.15 10.09 -12.39
N SER A 26 0.34 10.70 -11.32
CA SER A 26 1.77 11.00 -11.18
C SER A 26 2.31 10.49 -9.86
N VAL A 27 3.60 10.14 -9.83
CA VAL A 27 4.34 9.77 -8.62
C VAL A 27 5.47 10.76 -8.41
N ASN A 28 5.64 11.25 -7.18
CA ASN A 28 6.69 12.20 -6.83
C ASN A 28 7.97 11.45 -6.42
N SER A 29 9.12 12.10 -6.62
CA SER A 29 10.40 11.55 -6.18
C SER A 29 10.44 11.41 -4.65
N GLY A 30 10.87 10.23 -4.16
CA GLY A 30 11.02 9.93 -2.74
C GLY A 30 9.72 9.60 -2.01
N GLU A 31 8.56 9.51 -2.71
CA GLU A 31 7.33 9.02 -2.08
C GLU A 31 7.17 7.51 -2.19
N THR A 32 6.37 6.93 -1.30
CA THR A 32 5.79 5.60 -1.49
C THR A 32 4.38 5.76 -2.05
N PHE A 33 4.18 5.25 -3.27
CA PHE A 33 2.89 5.29 -3.97
C PHE A 33 2.27 3.89 -4.04
N GLY A 34 1.03 3.75 -3.56
CA GLY A 34 0.30 2.49 -3.56
C GLY A 34 -0.76 2.42 -4.66
N ILE A 35 -0.87 1.26 -5.32
CA ILE A 35 -2.02 0.90 -6.17
C ILE A 35 -2.79 -0.18 -5.43
N LEU A 36 -3.91 0.21 -4.83
CA LEU A 36 -4.77 -0.64 -4.00
C LEU A 36 -5.99 -1.11 -4.80
N GLY A 37 -6.32 -2.39 -4.70
CA GLY A 37 -7.54 -2.90 -5.33
C GLY A 37 -7.62 -4.44 -5.28
N PRO A 38 -8.77 -5.03 -5.66
CA PRO A 38 -8.96 -6.47 -5.67
C PRO A 38 -8.14 -7.15 -6.77
N ASN A 39 -8.12 -8.48 -6.72
CA ASN A 39 -7.56 -9.28 -7.81
C ASN A 39 -8.34 -9.02 -9.10
N GLY A 40 -7.60 -8.86 -10.21
CA GLY A 40 -8.21 -8.53 -11.50
C GLY A 40 -8.56 -7.05 -11.72
N ALA A 41 -8.31 -6.14 -10.76
CA ALA A 41 -8.53 -4.70 -10.94
C ALA A 41 -7.61 -4.04 -11.98
N GLY A 42 -6.51 -4.70 -12.39
CA GLY A 42 -5.53 -4.18 -13.34
C GLY A 42 -4.23 -3.68 -12.70
N LYS A 43 -4.00 -3.90 -11.39
CA LYS A 43 -2.83 -3.42 -10.64
C LYS A 43 -1.50 -3.88 -11.24
N THR A 44 -1.28 -5.20 -11.28
CA THR A 44 -0.06 -5.81 -11.86
C THR A 44 0.13 -5.40 -13.32
N THR A 45 -0.94 -5.39 -14.12
CA THR A 45 -0.87 -4.93 -15.53
C THR A 45 -0.42 -3.47 -15.62
N THR A 46 -0.92 -2.61 -14.74
CA THR A 46 -0.50 -1.21 -14.67
C THR A 46 0.98 -1.10 -14.32
N LEU A 47 1.42 -1.85 -13.29
CA LEU A 47 2.81 -1.85 -12.84
C LEU A 47 3.75 -2.31 -13.97
N GLU A 48 3.48 -3.46 -14.59
CA GLU A 48 4.28 -4.02 -15.69
C GLU A 48 4.36 -3.10 -16.93
N MET A 49 3.31 -2.30 -17.18
CA MET A 49 3.36 -1.27 -18.25
C MET A 49 4.28 -0.11 -17.87
N ILE A 50 4.27 0.32 -16.62
CA ILE A 50 5.15 1.40 -16.12
C ILE A 50 6.62 0.95 -16.08
N GLU A 51 6.86 -0.32 -15.77
CA GLU A 51 8.19 -0.96 -15.78
C GLU A 51 8.73 -1.20 -17.21
N GLY A 52 7.88 -1.06 -18.23
CA GLY A 52 8.22 -1.40 -19.61
C GLY A 52 8.36 -2.91 -19.87
N LEU A 53 7.75 -3.74 -19.03
CA LEU A 53 7.66 -5.19 -19.20
C LEU A 53 6.50 -5.59 -20.11
N LYS A 54 5.45 -4.77 -20.14
CA LYS A 54 4.29 -4.95 -21.03
C LYS A 54 4.08 -3.76 -21.94
N GLY A 55 3.77 -4.04 -23.22
CA GLY A 55 3.39 -3.01 -24.18
C GLY A 55 2.02 -2.41 -23.83
N ILE A 56 1.87 -1.11 -24.04
CA ILE A 56 0.61 -0.37 -23.90
C ILE A 56 -0.26 -0.51 -25.17
N THR A 57 -1.58 -0.33 -25.03
CA THR A 57 -2.48 -0.18 -26.18
C THR A 57 -2.57 1.29 -26.60
N SER A 58 -2.69 2.20 -25.65
CA SER A 58 -2.64 3.66 -25.88
C SER A 58 -2.25 4.40 -24.59
N GLY A 59 -1.99 5.70 -24.71
CA GLY A 59 -1.51 6.54 -23.64
C GLY A 59 0.01 6.70 -23.61
N GLN A 60 0.56 7.20 -22.52
CA GLN A 60 1.98 7.45 -22.35
C GLN A 60 2.41 7.23 -20.91
N VAL A 61 3.64 6.74 -20.73
CA VAL A 61 4.32 6.67 -19.45
C VAL A 61 5.69 7.33 -19.58
N LEU A 62 5.95 8.32 -18.74
CA LEU A 62 7.27 8.93 -18.57
C LEU A 62 7.81 8.53 -17.20
N LEU A 63 9.06 8.06 -17.14
CA LEU A 63 9.79 7.76 -15.92
C LEU A 63 11.09 8.55 -15.93
N ASP A 64 11.27 9.46 -14.98
CA ASP A 64 12.37 10.43 -14.93
C ASP A 64 12.54 11.19 -16.28
N GLY A 65 11.42 11.56 -16.92
CA GLY A 65 11.37 12.22 -18.22
C GLY A 65 11.64 11.30 -19.43
N ILE A 66 11.90 10.00 -19.20
CA ILE A 66 12.16 9.01 -20.25
C ILE A 66 10.86 8.32 -20.64
N ASN A 67 10.51 8.31 -21.94
CA ASN A 67 9.37 7.51 -22.40
C ASN A 67 9.70 6.02 -22.29
N VAL A 68 8.92 5.33 -21.46
CA VAL A 68 9.16 3.92 -21.09
C VAL A 68 9.13 2.99 -22.30
N HIS A 69 8.25 3.26 -23.26
CA HIS A 69 8.04 2.38 -24.41
C HIS A 69 8.96 2.68 -25.60
N GLU A 70 9.50 3.90 -25.66
CA GLU A 70 10.47 4.29 -26.69
C GLU A 70 11.90 3.95 -26.28
N ARG A 71 12.22 4.08 -24.97
CA ARG A 71 13.55 3.90 -24.42
C ARG A 71 13.58 2.90 -23.25
N PRO A 72 13.11 1.66 -23.42
CA PRO A 72 12.96 0.70 -22.31
C PRO A 72 14.29 0.30 -21.66
N ARG A 73 15.42 0.36 -22.40
CA ARG A 73 16.74 0.05 -21.83
C ARG A 73 17.19 1.09 -20.83
N ASP A 74 16.93 2.37 -21.12
CA ASP A 74 17.32 3.47 -20.24
C ASP A 74 16.48 3.46 -18.94
N VAL A 75 15.19 3.12 -19.07
CA VAL A 75 14.29 2.94 -17.92
C VAL A 75 14.77 1.79 -17.05
N LYS A 76 15.08 0.62 -17.61
CA LYS A 76 15.59 -0.54 -16.86
C LYS A 76 16.87 -0.27 -16.09
N ALA A 77 17.67 0.70 -16.51
CA ALA A 77 18.90 1.08 -15.81
C ALA A 77 18.62 1.87 -14.50
N ILE A 78 17.45 2.46 -14.36
CA ILE A 78 17.10 3.35 -13.23
C ILE A 78 15.94 2.82 -12.36
N ILE A 79 15.40 1.65 -12.68
CA ILE A 79 14.37 0.98 -11.88
C ILE A 79 14.88 -0.31 -11.26
N GLY A 80 14.33 -0.65 -10.11
CA GLY A 80 14.39 -1.98 -9.52
C GLY A 80 13.02 -2.60 -9.51
N VAL A 81 12.92 -3.90 -9.72
CA VAL A 81 11.64 -4.61 -9.78
C VAL A 81 11.68 -5.85 -8.92
N GLN A 82 10.70 -6.00 -8.05
CA GLN A 82 10.38 -7.24 -7.36
C GLN A 82 9.08 -7.78 -7.93
N LEU A 83 9.15 -8.88 -8.66
CA LEU A 83 8.00 -9.55 -9.27
C LEU A 83 7.26 -10.41 -8.24
N GLN A 84 5.97 -10.62 -8.46
CA GLN A 84 5.11 -11.49 -7.64
C GLN A 84 5.68 -12.91 -7.49
N SER A 85 6.27 -13.46 -8.56
CA SER A 85 7.00 -14.73 -8.53
C SER A 85 8.42 -14.53 -9.05
N SER A 86 9.41 -14.78 -8.20
CA SER A 86 10.82 -14.69 -8.57
C SER A 86 11.45 -16.08 -8.64
N SER A 87 11.99 -16.42 -9.78
CA SER A 87 12.84 -17.60 -9.94
C SER A 87 14.30 -17.14 -9.94
N PHE A 88 15.09 -17.71 -9.04
CA PHE A 88 16.50 -17.40 -8.91
C PHE A 88 17.36 -18.53 -9.46
N PHE A 89 18.62 -18.24 -9.76
CA PHE A 89 19.58 -19.26 -10.19
C PHE A 89 19.83 -20.26 -9.08
N ASP A 90 19.59 -21.54 -9.39
CA ASP A 90 19.89 -22.62 -8.46
C ASP A 90 21.41 -22.78 -8.28
N GLY A 91 21.81 -23.17 -7.08
CA GLY A 91 23.19 -23.48 -6.76
C GLY A 91 24.08 -22.30 -6.36
N LEU A 92 23.62 -21.06 -6.57
CA LEU A 92 24.36 -19.87 -6.09
C LEU A 92 24.03 -19.57 -4.62
N SER A 93 25.03 -19.13 -3.87
CA SER A 93 24.81 -18.47 -2.59
C SER A 93 24.15 -17.10 -2.77
N LEU A 94 23.55 -16.53 -1.72
CA LEU A 94 22.92 -15.21 -1.81
C LEU A 94 23.92 -14.13 -2.24
N LYS A 95 25.16 -14.20 -1.74
CA LYS A 95 26.23 -13.29 -2.14
C LYS A 95 26.54 -13.40 -3.61
N GLU A 96 26.81 -14.61 -4.13
CA GLU A 96 27.10 -14.85 -5.55
C GLU A 96 25.93 -14.45 -6.45
N LEU A 97 24.70 -14.67 -5.99
CA LEU A 97 23.49 -14.26 -6.69
C LEU A 97 23.45 -12.75 -6.91
N LEU A 98 23.67 -11.96 -5.85
CA LEU A 98 23.68 -10.49 -5.94
C LEU A 98 24.83 -9.97 -6.79
N GLU A 99 26.03 -10.57 -6.67
CA GLU A 99 27.17 -10.25 -7.52
C GLU A 99 26.90 -10.56 -9.00
N THR A 100 26.21 -11.68 -9.29
CA THR A 100 25.79 -12.08 -10.64
C THR A 100 24.79 -11.08 -11.21
N PHE A 101 23.76 -10.69 -10.45
CA PHE A 101 22.82 -9.66 -10.90
C PHE A 101 23.52 -8.32 -11.12
N GLY A 102 24.49 -7.94 -10.26
CA GLY A 102 25.32 -6.76 -10.46
C GLY A 102 26.06 -6.80 -11.80
N ALA A 103 26.68 -7.92 -12.11
CA ALA A 103 27.40 -8.13 -13.37
C ALA A 103 26.48 -8.00 -14.60
N LEU A 104 25.23 -8.47 -14.52
CA LEU A 104 24.23 -8.31 -15.60
C LEU A 104 23.90 -6.82 -15.89
N TYR A 105 23.99 -5.96 -14.88
CA TYR A 105 23.87 -4.50 -15.02
C TYR A 105 25.22 -3.81 -15.35
N GLY A 106 26.31 -4.58 -15.54
CA GLY A 106 27.66 -4.04 -15.75
C GLY A 106 28.22 -3.31 -14.53
N ARG A 107 27.74 -3.63 -13.31
CA ARG A 107 28.13 -2.99 -12.06
C ARG A 107 28.82 -3.97 -11.11
N ARG A 108 29.86 -3.49 -10.43
CA ARG A 108 30.40 -4.19 -9.28
C ARG A 108 29.59 -3.79 -8.05
N VAL A 109 28.98 -4.77 -7.39
CA VAL A 109 28.06 -4.58 -6.26
C VAL A 109 28.72 -5.04 -4.98
N ASP A 110 28.55 -4.28 -3.89
CA ASP A 110 28.84 -4.77 -2.54
C ASP A 110 27.63 -5.61 -2.06
N ALA A 111 27.72 -6.91 -2.36
CA ALA A 111 26.65 -7.86 -1.98
C ALA A 111 26.42 -7.93 -0.47
N MET A 112 27.49 -7.72 0.35
CA MET A 112 27.33 -7.76 1.80
C MET A 112 26.56 -6.55 2.32
N SER A 113 26.80 -5.36 1.79
CA SER A 113 26.02 -4.15 2.12
C SER A 113 24.54 -4.31 1.72
N LEU A 114 24.24 -4.92 0.57
CA LEU A 114 22.86 -5.21 0.18
C LEU A 114 22.21 -6.24 1.11
N LEU A 115 22.92 -7.29 1.48
CA LEU A 115 22.41 -8.29 2.43
C LEU A 115 22.18 -7.69 3.82
N GLU A 116 22.99 -6.73 4.23
CA GLU A 116 22.80 -5.99 5.48
C GLU A 116 21.49 -5.16 5.42
N LYS A 117 21.29 -4.40 4.34
CA LYS A 117 20.06 -3.62 4.13
C LYS A 117 18.79 -4.46 4.26
N VAL A 118 18.82 -5.69 3.75
CA VAL A 118 17.67 -6.61 3.81
C VAL A 118 17.73 -7.62 4.97
N GLN A 119 18.66 -7.46 5.91
CA GLN A 119 18.82 -8.30 7.10
C GLN A 119 19.02 -9.79 6.78
N LEU A 120 19.90 -10.08 5.82
CA LEU A 120 20.22 -11.44 5.38
C LEU A 120 21.73 -11.76 5.43
N VAL A 121 22.52 -11.00 6.17
CA VAL A 121 23.97 -11.18 6.28
C VAL A 121 24.35 -12.60 6.73
N GLU A 122 23.65 -13.14 7.74
CA GLU A 122 23.90 -14.50 8.25
C GLU A 122 23.63 -15.60 7.21
N LYS A 123 22.85 -15.28 6.18
CA LYS A 123 22.49 -16.17 5.07
C LYS A 123 23.33 -15.97 3.82
N ALA A 124 24.39 -15.14 3.87
CA ALA A 124 25.21 -14.80 2.70
C ALA A 124 25.74 -16.03 1.93
N LYS A 125 26.03 -17.13 2.63
CA LYS A 125 26.52 -18.40 2.07
C LYS A 125 25.41 -19.43 1.81
N SER A 126 24.18 -19.19 2.24
CA SER A 126 23.02 -20.07 2.00
C SER A 126 22.55 -19.98 0.56
N GLN A 127 21.89 -21.04 0.09
CA GLN A 127 21.17 -21.05 -1.20
C GLN A 127 19.72 -20.57 -1.02
N VAL A 128 19.11 -20.08 -2.10
CA VAL A 128 17.73 -19.56 -2.07
C VAL A 128 16.71 -20.59 -1.59
N LYS A 129 16.90 -21.87 -1.90
CA LYS A 129 16.02 -22.97 -1.45
C LYS A 129 15.96 -23.14 0.07
N GLU A 130 16.99 -22.68 0.79
CA GLU A 130 17.11 -22.77 2.25
C GLU A 130 16.42 -21.63 2.99
N LEU A 131 15.87 -20.65 2.25
CA LEU A 131 15.23 -19.47 2.80
C LEU A 131 13.75 -19.71 3.09
N SER A 132 13.26 -19.11 4.19
CA SER A 132 11.83 -18.96 4.44
C SER A 132 11.16 -18.03 3.41
N GLY A 133 9.83 -18.03 3.33
CA GLY A 133 9.08 -17.15 2.42
C GLY A 133 9.44 -15.66 2.61
N GLY A 134 9.47 -15.18 3.85
CA GLY A 134 9.85 -13.79 4.14
C GLY A 134 11.32 -13.47 3.83
N GLN A 135 12.23 -14.45 3.98
CA GLN A 135 13.63 -14.29 3.56
C GLN A 135 13.77 -14.23 2.04
N LYS A 136 13.01 -15.05 1.30
CA LYS A 136 12.97 -14.99 -0.18
C LYS A 136 12.46 -13.64 -0.66
N GLN A 137 11.44 -13.10 0.01
CA GLN A 137 10.87 -11.80 -0.35
C GLN A 137 11.89 -10.67 -0.12
N ARG A 138 12.60 -10.69 1.01
CA ARG A 138 13.68 -9.73 1.27
C ARG A 138 14.84 -9.85 0.28
N LEU A 139 15.20 -11.06 -0.11
CA LEU A 139 16.20 -11.29 -1.16
C LEU A 139 15.75 -10.72 -2.51
N SER A 140 14.48 -10.91 -2.88
CA SER A 140 13.91 -10.35 -4.12
C SER A 140 14.02 -8.82 -4.16
N ILE A 141 13.77 -8.16 -3.02
CA ILE A 141 13.99 -6.72 -2.88
C ILE A 141 15.48 -6.37 -3.02
N ALA A 142 16.39 -7.16 -2.40
CA ALA A 142 17.84 -6.93 -2.54
C ALA A 142 18.29 -7.01 -4.01
N VAL A 143 17.76 -7.97 -4.77
CA VAL A 143 18.00 -8.07 -6.22
C VAL A 143 17.48 -6.84 -6.96
N GLY A 144 16.29 -6.34 -6.60
CA GLY A 144 15.76 -5.09 -7.13
C GLY A 144 16.60 -3.84 -6.81
N LEU A 145 17.43 -3.89 -5.75
CA LEU A 145 18.30 -2.78 -5.36
C LEU A 145 19.71 -2.84 -5.95
N VAL A 146 20.05 -3.90 -6.69
CA VAL A 146 21.41 -4.14 -7.21
C VAL A 146 21.93 -3.01 -8.10
N ASN A 147 21.06 -2.40 -8.89
CA ASN A 147 21.44 -1.31 -9.81
C ASN A 147 21.32 0.10 -9.18
N ASP A 148 21.07 0.20 -7.86
CA ASP A 148 20.86 1.47 -7.16
C ASP A 148 19.75 2.31 -7.81
N PRO A 149 18.52 1.80 -7.82
CA PRO A 149 17.44 2.37 -8.62
C PRO A 149 16.90 3.68 -8.05
N LYS A 150 16.42 4.57 -8.94
CA LYS A 150 15.63 5.74 -8.54
C LYS A 150 14.22 5.36 -8.09
N VAL A 151 13.66 4.31 -8.68
CA VAL A 151 12.31 3.79 -8.38
C VAL A 151 12.39 2.29 -8.18
N LEU A 152 11.86 1.82 -7.05
CA LEU A 152 11.68 0.41 -6.75
C LEU A 152 10.20 0.05 -6.88
N PHE A 153 9.90 -0.92 -7.74
CA PHE A 153 8.56 -1.48 -7.95
C PHE A 153 8.42 -2.78 -7.16
N LEU A 154 7.30 -2.92 -6.44
CA LEU A 154 6.98 -4.06 -5.60
C LEU A 154 5.57 -4.56 -5.92
N ASP A 155 5.46 -5.74 -6.54
CA ASP A 155 4.15 -6.33 -6.84
C ASP A 155 3.71 -7.26 -5.72
N GLU A 156 2.70 -6.83 -4.94
CA GLU A 156 2.13 -7.52 -3.79
C GLU A 156 3.20 -8.08 -2.82
N PRO A 157 4.09 -7.22 -2.27
CA PRO A 157 5.31 -7.66 -1.59
C PRO A 157 5.08 -8.51 -0.35
N THR A 158 3.93 -8.42 0.30
CA THR A 158 3.65 -9.12 1.57
C THR A 158 2.69 -10.29 1.44
N THR A 159 2.26 -10.62 0.22
CA THR A 159 1.33 -11.73 0.00
C THR A 159 1.91 -13.06 0.47
N GLY A 160 1.12 -13.81 1.24
CA GLY A 160 1.51 -15.12 1.79
C GLY A 160 2.48 -15.06 2.99
N LEU A 161 2.79 -13.88 3.52
CA LEU A 161 3.62 -13.73 4.71
C LEU A 161 2.78 -13.79 6.00
N ASP A 162 3.36 -14.36 7.05
CA ASP A 162 2.84 -14.23 8.40
C ASP A 162 2.88 -12.78 8.91
N PRO A 163 2.11 -12.41 9.95
CA PRO A 163 2.04 -11.03 10.44
C PRO A 163 3.39 -10.44 10.86
N GLN A 164 4.30 -11.25 11.42
CA GLN A 164 5.61 -10.76 11.85
C GLN A 164 6.53 -10.51 10.64
N ALA A 165 6.56 -11.43 9.69
CA ALA A 165 7.33 -11.27 8.46
C ALA A 165 6.84 -10.06 7.64
N ARG A 166 5.52 -9.80 7.63
CA ARG A 166 4.91 -8.63 7.00
C ARG A 166 5.42 -7.33 7.63
N ARG A 167 5.36 -7.20 8.95
CA ARG A 167 5.87 -6.01 9.66
C ARG A 167 7.35 -5.76 9.39
N ASN A 168 8.18 -6.81 9.45
CA ASN A 168 9.61 -6.70 9.14
C ASN A 168 9.86 -6.21 7.70
N LEU A 169 8.99 -6.60 6.75
CA LEU A 169 9.08 -6.14 5.37
C LEU A 169 8.64 -4.67 5.23
N TRP A 170 7.63 -4.23 5.98
CA TRP A 170 7.22 -2.82 6.02
C TRP A 170 8.34 -1.92 6.55
N ASP A 171 9.03 -2.36 7.61
CA ASP A 171 10.20 -1.63 8.15
C ASP A 171 11.30 -1.51 7.10
N LEU A 172 11.56 -2.58 6.34
CA LEU A 172 12.53 -2.57 5.24
C LEU A 172 12.12 -1.57 4.15
N ILE A 173 10.87 -1.63 3.66
CA ILE A 173 10.36 -0.72 2.62
C ILE A 173 10.47 0.74 3.09
N THR A 174 10.09 0.99 4.35
CA THR A 174 10.22 2.32 4.97
C THR A 174 11.68 2.79 5.01
N SER A 175 12.64 1.90 5.31
CA SER A 175 14.07 2.24 5.33
C SER A 175 14.60 2.57 3.93
N ILE A 176 14.14 1.84 2.90
CA ILE A 176 14.49 2.09 1.50
C ILE A 176 13.96 3.47 1.05
N LYS A 177 12.71 3.81 1.37
CA LYS A 177 12.16 5.14 1.13
C LYS A 177 13.00 6.23 1.81
N LYS A 178 13.35 6.04 3.10
CA LYS A 178 14.17 7.00 3.85
C LYS A 178 15.57 7.22 3.26
N SER A 179 16.09 6.26 2.50
CA SER A 179 17.36 6.42 1.76
C SER A 179 17.22 7.23 0.46
N GLY A 180 16.01 7.69 0.13
CA GLY A 180 15.72 8.55 -1.02
C GLY A 180 15.16 7.81 -2.25
N THR A 181 15.02 6.49 -2.20
CA THR A 181 14.43 5.71 -3.30
C THR A 181 12.91 5.90 -3.31
N THR A 182 12.33 6.19 -4.48
CA THR A 182 10.88 6.18 -4.68
C THR A 182 10.39 4.74 -4.69
N VAL A 183 9.28 4.46 -4.01
CA VAL A 183 8.68 3.12 -4.01
C VAL A 183 7.31 3.17 -4.64
N VAL A 184 7.04 2.25 -5.56
CA VAL A 184 5.69 2.02 -6.11
C VAL A 184 5.30 0.60 -5.80
N LEU A 185 4.19 0.40 -5.10
CA LEU A 185 3.74 -0.94 -4.75
C LEU A 185 2.29 -1.19 -5.15
N THR A 186 1.99 -2.45 -5.45
CA THR A 186 0.61 -2.92 -5.55
C THR A 186 0.26 -3.68 -4.29
N THR A 187 -0.98 -3.61 -3.86
CA THR A 187 -1.48 -4.40 -2.74
C THR A 187 -2.99 -4.58 -2.79
N HIS A 188 -3.47 -5.61 -2.14
CA HIS A 188 -4.88 -5.78 -1.79
C HIS A 188 -5.09 -5.69 -0.26
N TYR A 189 -4.02 -5.41 0.52
CA TYR A 189 -4.10 -5.20 1.95
C TYR A 189 -4.19 -3.70 2.27
N MET A 190 -5.32 -3.27 2.86
CA MET A 190 -5.55 -1.87 3.22
C MET A 190 -4.56 -1.38 4.26
N GLU A 191 -4.28 -2.20 5.29
CA GLU A 191 -3.32 -1.88 6.34
C GLU A 191 -1.93 -1.57 5.77
N GLU A 192 -1.50 -2.30 4.73
CA GLU A 192 -0.23 -2.04 4.03
C GLU A 192 -0.23 -0.68 3.35
N ALA A 193 -1.33 -0.35 2.66
CA ALA A 193 -1.49 0.96 2.01
C ALA A 193 -1.53 2.10 3.02
N GLU A 194 -2.19 1.93 4.18
CA GLU A 194 -2.26 2.93 5.26
C GLU A 194 -0.89 3.17 5.90
N VAL A 195 -0.11 2.10 6.16
CA VAL A 195 1.18 2.19 6.87
C VAL A 195 2.31 2.68 5.98
N LEU A 196 2.37 2.24 4.72
CA LEU A 196 3.52 2.47 3.85
C LEU A 196 3.36 3.65 2.91
N CYS A 197 2.14 3.94 2.43
CA CYS A 197 1.96 4.82 1.29
C CYS A 197 1.71 6.27 1.70
N ASP A 198 2.40 7.20 1.05
CA ASP A 198 2.08 8.64 1.14
C ASP A 198 0.81 8.97 0.36
N ARG A 199 0.62 8.30 -0.80
CA ARG A 199 -0.56 8.43 -1.64
C ARG A 199 -0.97 7.07 -2.17
N VAL A 200 -2.28 6.89 -2.33
CA VAL A 200 -2.88 5.63 -2.78
C VAL A 200 -3.85 5.91 -3.92
N ALA A 201 -3.68 5.17 -5.01
CA ALA A 201 -4.68 5.05 -6.07
C ALA A 201 -5.55 3.81 -5.79
N ILE A 202 -6.82 4.02 -5.48
CA ILE A 202 -7.81 2.94 -5.37
C ILE A 202 -8.24 2.56 -6.77
N MET A 203 -7.97 1.32 -7.16
CA MET A 203 -8.25 0.79 -8.49
C MET A 203 -9.30 -0.31 -8.46
N ASP A 204 -10.30 -0.20 -9.31
CA ASP A 204 -11.32 -1.23 -9.54
C ASP A 204 -11.83 -1.18 -10.98
N HIS A 205 -12.25 -2.33 -11.53
CA HIS A 205 -12.76 -2.44 -12.90
C HIS A 205 -11.90 -1.70 -13.93
N ALA A 206 -10.58 -1.91 -13.87
CA ALA A 206 -9.59 -1.31 -14.78
C ALA A 206 -9.44 0.24 -14.66
N LYS A 207 -10.04 0.89 -13.68
CA LYS A 207 -10.05 2.35 -13.51
C LYS A 207 -9.53 2.76 -12.13
N ILE A 208 -8.97 3.97 -12.06
CA ILE A 208 -8.72 4.62 -10.77
C ILE A 208 -10.03 5.26 -10.30
N MET A 209 -10.57 4.75 -9.19
CA MET A 209 -11.78 5.25 -8.55
C MET A 209 -11.50 6.51 -7.73
N LYS A 210 -10.38 6.55 -7.02
CA LYS A 210 -9.93 7.68 -6.21
C LYS A 210 -8.42 7.64 -6.01
N LEU A 211 -7.80 8.81 -5.87
CA LEU A 211 -6.38 8.94 -5.60
C LEU A 211 -6.17 10.10 -4.62
N ASP A 212 -5.60 9.81 -3.45
CA ASP A 212 -5.25 10.81 -2.43
C ASP A 212 -4.30 10.17 -1.39
N THR A 213 -3.92 10.93 -0.35
CA THR A 213 -3.29 10.38 0.84
C THR A 213 -4.27 9.45 1.59
N PRO A 214 -3.80 8.41 2.30
CA PRO A 214 -4.68 7.56 3.12
C PRO A 214 -5.57 8.39 4.06
N THR A 215 -5.00 9.37 4.75
CA THR A 215 -5.74 10.28 5.65
C THR A 215 -6.85 11.04 4.94
N ASN A 216 -6.59 11.59 3.74
CA ASN A 216 -7.60 12.32 2.99
C ASN A 216 -8.67 11.38 2.42
N LEU A 217 -8.29 10.16 2.00
CA LEU A 217 -9.25 9.14 1.56
C LEU A 217 -10.24 8.81 2.67
N LEU A 218 -9.77 8.66 3.90
CA LEU A 218 -10.61 8.42 5.08
C LEU A 218 -11.50 9.64 5.40
N ARG A 219 -10.89 10.83 5.54
CA ARG A 219 -11.62 12.06 5.90
C ARG A 219 -12.70 12.44 4.88
N ASN A 220 -12.38 12.30 3.59
CA ASN A 220 -13.28 12.71 2.48
C ASN A 220 -14.17 11.56 1.99
N SER A 221 -14.16 10.42 2.66
CA SER A 221 -14.97 9.25 2.27
C SER A 221 -16.44 9.43 2.63
N GLY A 222 -16.73 10.23 3.66
CA GLY A 222 -18.03 10.26 4.33
C GLY A 222 -18.39 8.89 4.94
N VAL A 223 -17.38 8.10 5.30
CA VAL A 223 -17.55 6.90 6.15
C VAL A 223 -17.40 7.35 7.58
N ASP A 224 -18.42 7.05 8.36
CA ASP A 224 -18.51 7.48 9.73
C ASP A 224 -17.73 6.54 10.66
N SER A 225 -17.17 7.09 11.72
CA SER A 225 -16.53 6.31 12.79
C SER A 225 -17.58 5.79 13.77
N THR A 226 -17.30 4.68 14.41
CA THR A 226 -18.19 4.10 15.43
C THR A 226 -17.54 4.24 16.81
N ILE A 227 -18.28 4.83 17.77
CA ILE A 227 -17.90 4.93 19.18
C ILE A 227 -18.83 4.02 19.96
N GLU A 228 -18.27 2.97 20.60
CA GLU A 228 -19.00 2.04 21.44
C GLU A 228 -18.58 2.23 22.90
N PHE A 229 -19.55 2.22 23.83
CA PHE A 229 -19.28 2.36 25.26
C PHE A 229 -20.43 1.83 26.10
N HIS A 230 -20.16 1.64 27.38
CA HIS A 230 -21.16 1.32 28.39
C HIS A 230 -21.28 2.48 29.41
N VAL A 231 -22.38 2.54 30.10
CA VAL A 231 -22.58 3.49 31.22
C VAL A 231 -23.00 2.75 32.48
N ASP A 232 -22.62 3.31 33.65
CA ASP A 232 -22.92 2.72 34.96
C ASP A 232 -24.36 2.99 35.45
N LYS A 233 -25.07 3.87 34.75
CA LYS A 233 -26.46 4.25 35.08
C LYS A 233 -27.37 4.08 33.86
N LYS A 234 -28.63 3.82 34.08
CA LYS A 234 -29.61 3.74 32.99
C LYS A 234 -29.77 5.13 32.35
N CYS A 235 -29.36 5.21 31.08
CA CYS A 235 -29.44 6.41 30.27
C CYS A 235 -30.30 6.13 29.04
N ALA A 236 -31.06 7.12 28.57
CA ALA A 236 -31.81 7.00 27.33
C ALA A 236 -30.88 7.32 26.15
N VAL A 237 -30.94 6.52 25.07
CA VAL A 237 -30.14 6.71 23.85
C VAL A 237 -30.30 8.11 23.23
N ASP A 238 -31.47 8.73 23.44
CA ASP A 238 -31.77 10.06 22.90
C ASP A 238 -30.84 11.14 23.43
N HIS A 239 -30.27 10.97 24.62
CA HIS A 239 -29.31 11.90 25.20
C HIS A 239 -28.04 12.05 24.34
N PHE A 240 -27.68 10.99 23.60
CA PHE A 240 -26.46 10.97 22.78
C PHE A 240 -26.71 11.42 21.32
N LYS A 241 -27.97 11.43 20.86
CA LYS A 241 -28.30 11.83 19.49
C LYS A 241 -28.02 13.29 19.16
N SER A 242 -28.06 14.14 20.19
CA SER A 242 -27.86 15.59 20.05
C SER A 242 -26.41 16.04 20.21
N LEU A 243 -25.48 15.12 20.46
CA LEU A 243 -24.07 15.45 20.64
C LEU A 243 -23.44 15.87 19.31
N ALA A 244 -22.49 16.79 19.39
CA ALA A 244 -21.77 17.28 18.21
C ALA A 244 -21.10 16.13 17.46
N GLY A 245 -21.24 16.11 16.14
CA GLY A 245 -20.64 15.09 15.27
C GLY A 245 -21.34 13.72 15.28
N VAL A 246 -22.44 13.52 16.03
CA VAL A 246 -23.21 12.28 16.04
C VAL A 246 -24.23 12.28 14.90
N ALA A 247 -24.14 11.33 13.99
CA ALA A 247 -25.13 11.08 12.93
C ALA A 247 -26.24 10.14 13.37
N GLN A 248 -25.91 9.15 14.21
CA GLN A 248 -26.85 8.16 14.73
C GLN A 248 -26.40 7.66 16.10
N ALA A 249 -27.34 7.37 16.99
CA ALA A 249 -27.11 6.70 18.27
C ALA A 249 -28.07 5.53 18.43
N THR A 250 -27.55 4.38 18.86
CA THR A 250 -28.32 3.15 19.15
C THR A 250 -27.87 2.56 20.47
N GLU A 251 -28.72 1.74 21.08
CA GLU A 251 -28.42 0.95 22.28
C GLU A 251 -28.82 -0.50 21.99
N GLU A 252 -27.91 -1.41 22.26
CA GLU A 252 -28.11 -2.85 22.13
C GLU A 252 -27.39 -3.54 23.30
N ASP A 253 -28.10 -4.35 24.10
CA ASP A 253 -27.55 -5.09 25.24
C ASP A 253 -26.68 -4.23 26.18
N HIS A 254 -27.17 -3.05 26.55
CA HIS A 254 -26.47 -2.07 27.40
C HIS A 254 -25.20 -1.46 26.80
N THR A 255 -24.93 -1.72 25.52
CA THR A 255 -23.86 -1.09 24.76
C THR A 255 -24.45 0.06 23.95
N PHE A 256 -23.94 1.26 24.18
CA PHE A 256 -24.26 2.43 23.37
C PHE A 256 -23.31 2.45 22.17
N ARG A 257 -23.88 2.68 20.99
CA ARG A 257 -23.15 2.82 19.74
C ARG A 257 -23.50 4.14 19.08
N LEU A 258 -22.50 5.00 18.93
CA LEU A 258 -22.64 6.27 18.22
C LEU A 258 -21.96 6.16 16.87
N ILE A 259 -22.65 6.54 15.82
CA ILE A 259 -22.06 6.76 14.49
C ILE A 259 -21.65 8.23 14.43
N SER A 260 -20.35 8.47 14.31
CA SER A 260 -19.75 9.82 14.37
C SER A 260 -19.14 10.21 13.05
N THR A 261 -19.56 11.35 12.51
CA THR A 261 -18.98 11.98 11.32
C THR A 261 -17.66 12.69 11.63
N ASN A 262 -17.44 13.05 12.89
CA ASN A 262 -16.21 13.71 13.36
C ASN A 262 -15.90 13.30 14.82
N PRO A 263 -15.14 12.22 15.04
CA PRO A 263 -14.80 11.76 16.39
C PRO A 263 -14.05 12.79 17.24
N GLU A 264 -13.29 13.70 16.62
CA GLU A 264 -12.55 14.76 17.32
C GLU A 264 -13.49 15.75 18.00
N GLU A 265 -14.71 15.93 17.48
CA GLU A 265 -15.77 16.73 18.11
C GLU A 265 -16.66 15.89 19.02
N THR A 266 -16.97 14.66 18.62
CA THR A 266 -17.91 13.80 19.34
C THR A 266 -17.36 13.35 20.70
N LEU A 267 -16.08 12.97 20.80
CA LEU A 267 -15.50 12.49 22.04
C LEU A 267 -15.47 13.56 23.14
N PRO A 268 -15.02 14.81 22.90
CA PRO A 268 -15.13 15.88 23.89
C PRO A 268 -16.57 16.17 24.32
N ALA A 269 -17.52 16.17 23.37
CA ALA A 269 -18.93 16.37 23.67
C ALA A 269 -19.51 15.25 24.56
N LEU A 270 -19.13 13.99 24.25
CA LEU A 270 -19.52 12.82 25.03
C LEU A 270 -19.01 12.89 26.49
N PHE A 271 -17.73 13.25 26.69
CA PHE A 271 -17.16 13.40 28.03
C PHE A 271 -17.70 14.61 28.78
N ALA A 272 -18.05 15.70 28.10
CA ALA A 272 -18.75 16.84 28.74
C ALA A 272 -20.14 16.41 29.22
N HIS A 273 -20.86 15.65 28.39
CA HIS A 273 -22.20 15.13 28.71
C HIS A 273 -22.16 14.13 29.88
N GLU A 274 -21.16 13.27 29.98
CA GLU A 274 -20.88 12.37 31.10
C GLU A 274 -20.82 13.16 32.41
N LYS A 275 -20.04 14.25 32.46
CA LYS A 275 -19.87 15.10 33.64
C LYS A 275 -21.13 15.84 34.02
N GLU A 276 -21.86 16.35 33.04
CA GLU A 276 -23.09 17.12 33.25
C GLU A 276 -24.21 16.27 33.86
N HIS A 277 -24.33 15.01 33.40
CA HIS A 277 -25.42 14.11 33.83
C HIS A 277 -24.99 13.11 34.90
N GLY A 278 -23.72 13.08 35.29
CA GLY A 278 -23.20 12.35 36.45
C GLY A 278 -23.32 10.84 36.32
N PHE A 279 -23.16 10.28 35.13
CA PHE A 279 -22.92 8.86 34.86
C PHE A 279 -21.42 8.65 34.54
N ASN A 280 -20.94 7.41 34.55
CA ASN A 280 -19.56 7.09 34.17
C ASN A 280 -19.56 6.21 32.91
N ILE A 281 -18.71 6.59 31.97
CA ILE A 281 -18.45 5.82 30.75
C ILE A 281 -17.33 4.80 31.02
N PHE A 282 -17.52 3.58 30.58
CA PHE A 282 -16.49 2.54 30.63
C PHE A 282 -16.52 1.66 29.38
N ASN A 283 -15.44 0.91 29.16
CA ASN A 283 -15.22 0.11 27.95
C ASN A 283 -15.39 0.89 26.64
N LEU A 284 -14.96 2.17 26.62
CA LEU A 284 -15.04 3.00 25.43
C LEU A 284 -14.09 2.48 24.36
N GLN A 285 -14.64 2.21 23.18
CA GLN A 285 -13.91 1.79 21.99
C GLN A 285 -14.25 2.75 20.85
N LEU A 286 -13.21 3.26 20.19
CA LEU A 286 -13.34 4.04 18.97
C LEU A 286 -12.88 3.17 17.79
N ARG A 287 -13.81 2.76 16.92
CA ARG A 287 -13.53 2.17 15.63
C ARG A 287 -13.53 3.29 14.60
N GLN A 288 -12.34 3.70 14.20
CA GLN A 288 -12.18 4.63 13.08
C GLN A 288 -12.52 3.95 11.77
N ALA A 289 -13.00 4.73 10.79
CA ALA A 289 -13.13 4.28 9.42
C ALA A 289 -11.76 3.80 8.90
N THR A 290 -11.76 2.74 8.12
CA THR A 290 -10.58 2.15 7.49
C THR A 290 -10.63 2.35 5.98
N LEU A 291 -9.52 2.15 5.27
CA LEU A 291 -9.53 2.13 3.79
C LEU A 291 -10.42 1.00 3.26
N GLU A 292 -10.68 -0.06 4.04
CA GLU A 292 -11.65 -1.11 3.69
C GLU A 292 -13.07 -0.55 3.60
N ASP A 293 -13.47 0.24 4.59
CA ASP A 293 -14.79 0.89 4.59
C ASP A 293 -14.92 1.89 3.42
N VAL A 294 -13.84 2.63 3.12
CA VAL A 294 -13.78 3.54 1.96
C VAL A 294 -13.93 2.77 0.65
N PHE A 295 -13.18 1.66 0.50
CA PHE A 295 -13.23 0.82 -0.68
C PHE A 295 -14.64 0.24 -0.89
N LEU A 296 -15.22 -0.34 0.17
CA LEU A 296 -16.60 -0.87 0.15
C LEU A 296 -17.62 0.19 -0.30
N LYS A 297 -17.50 1.41 0.23
CA LYS A 297 -18.37 2.52 -0.15
C LYS A 297 -18.22 2.94 -1.61
N LEU A 298 -16.98 2.93 -2.14
CA LEU A 298 -16.70 3.33 -3.52
C LEU A 298 -17.11 2.28 -4.56
N THR A 299 -17.02 0.99 -4.21
CA THR A 299 -17.17 -0.12 -5.17
C THR A 299 -18.42 -0.97 -4.95
N GLY A 300 -19.05 -0.87 -3.76
CA GLY A 300 -20.20 -1.67 -3.36
C GLY A 300 -19.86 -3.13 -3.02
N ARG A 301 -18.59 -3.51 -2.96
CA ARG A 301 -18.14 -4.87 -2.64
C ARG A 301 -16.85 -4.87 -1.80
N SER A 302 -16.65 -5.93 -1.01
CA SER A 302 -15.42 -6.12 -0.23
C SER A 302 -14.26 -6.60 -1.11
N LEU A 303 -13.01 -6.35 -0.68
CA LEU A 303 -11.80 -6.86 -1.39
C LEU A 303 -11.64 -8.39 -1.29
N ARG A 304 -12.40 -9.05 -0.44
CA ARG A 304 -12.26 -10.49 -0.16
C ARG A 304 -13.15 -11.38 -1.04
N GLU A 305 -13.91 -10.78 -1.94
CA GLU A 305 -14.75 -11.49 -2.92
C GLU A 305 -14.07 -11.61 -4.29
#